data_25b05ae990fda4daacf19e5530f542f7
#
_entry.id   25b05ae990fda4daacf19e5530f542f7
#
_cell.length_a   1.000
_cell.length_b   1.000
_cell.length_c   1.000
_cell.angle_alpha   90.00
_cell.angle_beta   90.00
_cell.angle_gamma   90.00
#
_symmetry.space_group_name_H-M   'P 1'
#
loop_
_entity.id
_entity.type
_entity.pdbx_description
1 polymer ?
#
loop_
_entity_poly.entity_id
_entity_poly.type
_entity_poly.pdbx_seq_one_letter_code
_entity_poly.pdbx_strand_id
1 'polypeptide(L)'
;MPIRITGGLMRGRNVPSPDTSKTRPTASRTREALFNILQGVEGFRVLDLFAGTGIMGIEALSRGASHVVVVEMAHAQARLVLQAYKSLSLESKLTLFEKNALSLDKDSLCATEGFDLIYADPPFKDMDYPDLRPYWEWLNPGGVAVFEAPSRNLPAWVKEADEAGTVQVRRYGESSLVIYRA
;
A
#
# COMPACT_ATOMS: atom_id res chain seq x y z
N MET A 1 18.80 6.67 4.07
CA MET A 1 18.64 7.65 2.96
C MET A 1 17.20 8.06 2.88
N PRO A 2 16.87 9.33 2.60
CA PRO A 2 15.48 9.73 2.44
C PRO A 2 14.84 8.98 1.27
N ILE A 3 13.56 8.63 1.43
CA ILE A 3 12.81 8.00 0.35
C ILE A 3 12.32 9.10 -0.58
N ARG A 4 12.56 8.95 -1.89
CA ARG A 4 12.18 9.94 -2.88
C ARG A 4 10.80 9.62 -3.47
N ILE A 5 9.94 10.63 -3.58
CA ILE A 5 8.66 10.55 -4.29
C ILE A 5 8.93 10.44 -5.79
N THR A 6 8.32 9.45 -6.45
CA THR A 6 8.67 9.09 -7.84
C THR A 6 7.77 9.75 -8.87
N GLY A 7 6.55 10.17 -8.51
CA GLY A 7 5.60 10.78 -9.44
C GLY A 7 4.67 11.81 -8.83
N GLY A 8 3.86 12.44 -9.67
CA GLY A 8 2.86 13.42 -9.28
C GLY A 8 3.42 14.80 -8.92
N LEU A 9 2.61 15.63 -8.26
CA LEU A 9 2.91 17.03 -7.94
C LEU A 9 4.11 17.20 -7.01
N MET A 10 4.40 16.19 -6.19
CA MET A 10 5.51 16.21 -5.23
C MET A 10 6.72 15.40 -5.71
N ARG A 11 6.80 15.04 -6.99
CA ARG A 11 7.90 14.28 -7.55
C ARG A 11 9.26 14.89 -7.20
N GLY A 12 10.17 14.05 -6.74
CA GLY A 12 11.53 14.45 -6.38
C GLY A 12 11.69 14.94 -4.95
N ARG A 13 10.61 15.22 -4.21
CA ARG A 13 10.71 15.55 -2.78
C ARG A 13 11.11 14.32 -1.97
N ASN A 14 11.81 14.56 -0.89
CA ASN A 14 12.28 13.52 0.03
C ASN A 14 11.29 13.36 1.19
N VAL A 15 11.01 12.12 1.54
CA VAL A 15 10.23 11.73 2.72
C VAL A 15 11.22 11.27 3.79
N PRO A 16 11.15 11.80 5.02
CA PRO A 16 11.95 11.31 6.13
C PRO A 16 11.71 9.81 6.35
N SER A 17 12.77 9.03 6.44
CA SER A 17 12.69 7.61 6.78
C SER A 17 13.66 7.31 7.93
N PRO A 18 13.23 6.58 8.96
CA PRO A 18 14.02 6.35 10.15
C PRO A 18 15.21 5.42 9.94
N ASP A 19 15.16 4.52 8.99
CA ASP A 19 16.25 3.59 8.74
C ASP A 19 16.50 3.40 7.24
N THR A 20 17.74 3.63 6.87
CA THR A 20 18.18 3.67 5.49
C THR A 20 18.73 2.34 4.98
N SER A 21 18.87 1.36 5.85
CA SER A 21 19.46 0.06 5.49
C SER A 21 18.51 -0.84 4.67
N LYS A 22 17.21 -0.52 4.66
CA LYS A 22 16.17 -1.34 4.03
C LYS A 22 15.46 -0.71 2.82
N THR A 23 15.76 0.54 2.48
CA THR A 23 15.22 1.17 1.26
C THR A 23 15.98 0.66 0.04
N ARG A 24 15.56 -0.51 -0.47
CA ARG A 24 16.14 -1.09 -1.67
C ARG A 24 15.75 -0.26 -2.91
N PRO A 25 16.65 -0.08 -3.89
CA PRO A 25 16.29 0.49 -5.20
C PRO A 25 15.11 -0.23 -5.88
N THR A 26 14.92 -1.53 -5.55
CA THR A 26 13.80 -2.36 -5.98
C THR A 26 12.46 -1.79 -5.52
N ALA A 27 12.34 -1.33 -4.26
CA ALA A 27 11.10 -0.78 -3.74
C ALA A 27 10.59 0.46 -4.50
N SER A 28 11.50 1.32 -4.97
CA SER A 28 11.12 2.47 -5.80
C SER A 28 10.60 2.06 -7.18
N ARG A 29 11.23 1.05 -7.79
CA ARG A 29 10.79 0.51 -9.11
C ARG A 29 9.44 -0.20 -9.02
N THR A 30 9.22 -0.98 -7.98
CA THR A 30 7.94 -1.66 -7.74
C THR A 30 6.83 -0.64 -7.54
N ARG A 31 7.09 0.42 -6.77
CA ARG A 31 6.15 1.52 -6.56
C ARG A 31 5.80 2.26 -7.87
N GLU A 32 6.80 2.62 -8.69
CA GLU A 32 6.56 3.22 -10.00
C GLU A 32 5.75 2.29 -10.91
N ALA A 33 6.10 1.00 -10.94
CA ALA A 33 5.40 0.00 -11.73
C ALA A 33 3.93 -0.12 -11.31
N LEU A 34 3.65 -0.12 -9.99
CA LEU A 34 2.29 -0.14 -9.47
C LEU A 34 1.47 1.04 -10.00
N PHE A 35 1.94 2.26 -9.85
CA PHE A 35 1.19 3.42 -10.32
C PHE A 35 1.07 3.50 -11.86
N ASN A 36 2.02 2.93 -12.60
CA ASN A 36 1.90 2.77 -14.05
C ASN A 36 0.81 1.76 -14.44
N ILE A 37 0.66 0.67 -13.66
CA ILE A 37 -0.40 -0.33 -13.86
C ILE A 37 -1.79 0.27 -13.58
N LEU A 38 -1.90 1.14 -12.57
CA LEU A 38 -3.16 1.79 -12.19
C LEU A 38 -3.63 2.84 -13.21
N GLN A 39 -2.73 3.36 -14.06
CA GLN A 39 -3.00 4.38 -15.11
C GLN A 39 -3.59 5.70 -14.57
N GLY A 40 -3.54 5.93 -13.27
CA GLY A 40 -4.01 7.11 -12.58
C GLY A 40 -4.70 6.76 -11.26
N VAL A 41 -4.68 7.69 -10.32
CA VAL A 41 -5.32 7.55 -9.00
C VAL A 41 -5.99 8.87 -8.60
N GLU A 42 -6.34 9.69 -9.59
CA GLU A 42 -6.98 10.99 -9.33
C GLU A 42 -8.33 10.79 -8.62
N GLY A 43 -8.50 11.48 -7.50
CA GLY A 43 -9.70 11.38 -6.68
C GLY A 43 -9.82 10.11 -5.83
N PHE A 44 -8.92 9.13 -5.97
CA PHE A 44 -9.02 7.85 -5.27
C PHE A 44 -8.98 8.00 -3.75
N ARG A 45 -9.80 7.20 -3.07
CA ARG A 45 -9.70 6.88 -1.65
C ARG A 45 -8.84 5.63 -1.50
N VAL A 46 -7.70 5.76 -0.83
CA VAL A 46 -6.68 4.72 -0.76
C VAL A 46 -6.59 4.14 0.66
N LEU A 47 -6.49 2.82 0.77
CA LEU A 47 -6.15 2.11 2.00
C LEU A 47 -4.73 1.54 1.87
N ASP A 48 -3.83 1.94 2.76
CA ASP A 48 -2.44 1.48 2.85
C ASP A 48 -2.29 0.60 4.11
N LEU A 49 -2.35 -0.71 3.92
CA LEU A 49 -2.21 -1.71 4.98
C LEU A 49 -0.74 -2.09 5.15
N PHE A 50 -0.29 -2.26 6.39
CA PHE A 50 1.11 -2.50 6.75
C PHE A 50 2.04 -1.37 6.27
N ALA A 51 1.62 -0.14 6.47
CA ALA A 51 2.13 1.03 5.76
C ALA A 51 3.62 1.35 6.00
N GLY A 52 4.23 0.87 7.08
CA GLY A 52 5.64 1.08 7.38
C GLY A 52 6.00 2.57 7.38
N THR A 53 6.62 3.05 6.31
CA THR A 53 7.00 4.46 6.17
C THR A 53 5.86 5.37 5.70
N GLY A 54 4.72 4.83 5.28
CA GLY A 54 3.61 5.56 4.68
C GLY A 54 3.89 6.09 3.28
N ILE A 55 4.97 5.65 2.65
CA ILE A 55 5.39 6.19 1.35
C ILE A 55 4.39 5.88 0.23
N MET A 56 3.66 4.75 0.31
CA MET A 56 2.67 4.40 -0.70
C MET A 56 1.50 5.37 -0.70
N GLY A 57 0.97 5.69 0.48
CA GLY A 57 -0.06 6.71 0.63
C GLY A 57 0.40 8.10 0.20
N ILE A 58 1.63 8.52 0.55
CA ILE A 58 2.22 9.79 0.12
C ILE A 58 2.35 9.84 -1.41
N GLU A 59 2.82 8.76 -2.03
CA GLU A 59 2.94 8.66 -3.49
C GLU A 59 1.57 8.77 -4.17
N ALA A 60 0.53 8.11 -3.61
CA ALA A 60 -0.84 8.19 -4.11
C ALA A 60 -1.37 9.64 -4.03
N LEU A 61 -1.20 10.33 -2.90
CA LEU A 61 -1.58 11.74 -2.75
C LEU A 61 -0.82 12.64 -3.71
N SER A 62 0.46 12.39 -3.93
CA SER A 62 1.26 13.13 -4.92
C SER A 62 0.72 12.99 -6.34
N ARG A 63 0.08 11.86 -6.65
CA ARG A 63 -0.52 11.54 -7.95
C ARG A 63 -2.01 11.85 -8.06
N GLY A 64 -2.58 12.55 -7.07
CA GLY A 64 -3.93 13.09 -7.12
C GLY A 64 -4.98 12.35 -6.29
N ALA A 65 -4.62 11.32 -5.51
CA ALA A 65 -5.56 10.68 -4.59
C ALA A 65 -6.18 11.73 -3.65
N SER A 66 -7.44 11.56 -3.32
CA SER A 66 -8.21 12.48 -2.49
C SER A 66 -7.90 12.30 -1.00
N HIS A 67 -7.78 11.06 -0.57
CA HIS A 67 -7.59 10.69 0.84
C HIS A 67 -6.88 9.36 0.98
N VAL A 68 -6.09 9.22 2.06
CA VAL A 68 -5.42 7.98 2.40
C VAL A 68 -5.75 7.56 3.82
N VAL A 69 -6.18 6.34 3.98
CA VAL A 69 -6.29 5.65 5.26
C VAL A 69 -5.05 4.77 5.41
N VAL A 70 -4.29 5.00 6.46
CA VAL A 70 -3.04 4.27 6.76
C VAL A 70 -3.24 3.39 7.98
N VAL A 71 -2.82 2.15 7.91
CA VAL A 71 -2.83 1.20 9.03
C VAL A 71 -1.41 0.74 9.32
N GLU A 72 -0.93 1.04 10.52
CA GLU A 72 0.40 0.66 10.99
C GLU A 72 0.32 0.25 12.46
N MET A 73 0.81 -0.96 12.77
CA MET A 73 0.71 -1.52 14.11
C MET A 73 1.75 -0.94 15.08
N ALA A 74 2.95 -0.63 14.57
CA ALA A 74 4.06 -0.20 15.41
C ALA A 74 3.93 1.30 15.75
N HIS A 75 3.68 1.63 17.02
CA HIS A 75 3.52 3.02 17.50
C HIS A 75 4.66 3.96 17.03
N ALA A 76 5.92 3.53 17.15
CA ALA A 76 7.04 4.34 16.72
C ALA A 76 6.99 4.63 15.21
N GLN A 77 6.57 3.67 14.41
CA GLN A 77 6.44 3.82 12.96
C GLN A 77 5.26 4.71 12.59
N ALA A 78 4.12 4.55 13.26
CA ALA A 78 2.93 5.41 13.06
C ALA A 78 3.25 6.89 13.33
N ARG A 79 4.05 7.20 14.36
CA ARG A 79 4.53 8.56 14.62
C ARG A 79 5.39 9.11 13.49
N LEU A 80 6.23 8.29 12.87
CA LEU A 80 7.06 8.71 11.73
C LEU A 80 6.21 8.95 10.49
N VAL A 81 5.17 8.15 10.26
CA VAL A 81 4.17 8.41 9.22
C VAL A 81 3.55 9.79 9.42
N LEU A 82 3.05 10.12 10.61
CA LEU A 82 2.48 11.43 10.91
C LEU A 82 3.49 12.58 10.64
N GLN A 83 4.74 12.42 11.04
CA GLN A 83 5.79 13.41 10.79
C GLN A 83 6.07 13.59 9.29
N ALA A 84 6.09 12.49 8.53
CA ALA A 84 6.28 12.52 7.08
C ALA A 84 5.14 13.28 6.39
N TYR A 85 3.88 12.98 6.73
CA TYR A 85 2.72 13.68 6.16
C TYR A 85 2.71 15.17 6.54
N LYS A 86 3.00 15.51 7.80
CA LYS A 86 3.15 16.91 8.24
C LYS A 86 4.22 17.68 7.46
N SER A 87 5.37 17.06 7.25
CA SER A 87 6.48 17.71 6.52
C SER A 87 6.13 18.06 5.07
N LEU A 88 5.08 17.44 4.55
CA LEU A 88 4.57 17.64 3.20
C LEU A 88 3.24 18.41 3.16
N SER A 89 2.71 18.82 4.33
CA SER A 89 1.38 19.46 4.49
C SER A 89 0.23 18.61 3.96
N LEU A 90 0.28 17.29 4.27
CA LEU A 90 -0.70 16.29 3.83
C LEU A 90 -1.57 15.75 4.97
N GLU A 91 -1.45 16.25 6.20
CA GLU A 91 -2.15 15.71 7.36
C GLU A 91 -3.68 15.75 7.25
N SER A 92 -4.23 16.73 6.54
CA SER A 92 -5.68 16.83 6.30
C SER A 92 -6.23 15.74 5.37
N LYS A 93 -5.34 15.07 4.63
CA LYS A 93 -5.68 13.99 3.70
C LYS A 93 -5.32 12.60 4.26
N LEU A 94 -4.97 12.52 5.54
CA LEU A 94 -4.56 11.30 6.22
C LEU A 94 -5.57 10.93 7.32
N THR A 95 -5.96 9.67 7.36
CA THR A 95 -6.50 9.01 8.55
C THR A 95 -5.54 7.88 8.93
N LEU A 96 -5.00 7.91 10.16
CA LEU A 96 -4.05 6.91 10.63
C LEU A 96 -4.67 6.06 11.74
N PHE A 97 -4.58 4.74 11.58
CA PHE A 97 -4.96 3.75 12.59
C PHE A 97 -3.72 3.01 13.09
N GLU A 98 -3.44 3.12 14.38
CA GLU A 98 -2.41 2.31 15.06
C GLU A 98 -3.02 0.96 15.45
N LYS A 99 -3.18 0.07 14.47
CA LYS A 99 -3.81 -1.25 14.64
C LYS A 99 -3.09 -2.33 13.83
N ASN A 100 -3.28 -3.58 14.27
CA ASN A 100 -2.88 -4.71 13.43
C ASN A 100 -3.85 -4.82 12.25
N ALA A 101 -3.32 -4.74 11.02
CA ALA A 101 -4.11 -4.85 9.81
C ALA A 101 -4.95 -6.14 9.78
N LEU A 102 -4.39 -7.28 10.21
CA LEU A 102 -5.06 -8.59 10.17
C LEU A 102 -6.22 -8.74 11.16
N SER A 103 -6.36 -7.84 12.12
CA SER A 103 -7.46 -7.84 13.09
C SER A 103 -8.50 -6.73 12.84
N LEU A 104 -8.41 -6.08 11.68
CA LEU A 104 -9.36 -5.04 11.31
C LEU A 104 -10.63 -5.63 10.70
N ASP A 105 -11.74 -5.03 11.02
CA ASP A 105 -12.98 -5.11 10.26
C ASP A 105 -13.26 -3.77 9.56
N LYS A 106 -14.10 -3.78 8.55
CA LYS A 106 -14.43 -2.57 7.77
C LYS A 106 -15.07 -1.49 8.64
N ASP A 107 -15.89 -1.89 9.58
CA ASP A 107 -16.62 -0.96 10.47
C ASP A 107 -15.66 -0.25 11.43
N SER A 108 -14.58 -0.91 11.85
CA SER A 108 -13.56 -0.32 12.72
C SER A 108 -12.78 0.83 12.08
N LEU A 109 -12.80 0.95 10.75
CA LEU A 109 -12.21 2.07 10.03
C LEU A 109 -13.19 3.25 9.87
N CYS A 110 -14.39 3.18 10.45
CA CYS A 110 -15.46 4.15 10.26
C CYS A 110 -15.72 4.46 8.77
N ALA A 111 -15.47 3.47 7.92
CA ALA A 111 -15.54 3.63 6.48
C ALA A 111 -16.96 3.28 6.01
N THR A 112 -17.82 4.28 5.93
CA THR A 112 -19.12 4.15 5.25
C THR A 112 -18.95 3.99 3.73
N GLU A 113 -17.80 4.43 3.21
CA GLU A 113 -17.41 4.35 1.80
C GLU A 113 -16.32 3.31 1.63
N GLY A 114 -16.32 2.62 0.48
CA GLY A 114 -15.25 1.69 0.11
C GLY A 114 -13.96 2.42 -0.31
N PHE A 115 -13.02 1.64 -0.83
CA PHE A 115 -11.74 2.14 -1.31
C PHE A 115 -11.61 1.89 -2.81
N ASP A 116 -10.96 2.83 -3.51
CA ASP A 116 -10.67 2.69 -4.94
C ASP A 116 -9.34 1.96 -5.14
N LEU A 117 -8.44 2.07 -4.17
CA LEU A 117 -7.20 1.33 -4.11
C LEU A 117 -6.96 0.79 -2.69
N ILE A 118 -6.70 -0.51 -2.59
CA ILE A 118 -6.17 -1.14 -1.37
C ILE A 118 -4.77 -1.64 -1.69
N TYR A 119 -3.78 -1.21 -0.90
CA TYR A 119 -2.42 -1.69 -1.00
C TYR A 119 -2.00 -2.37 0.30
N ALA A 120 -1.24 -3.48 0.19
CA ALA A 120 -0.66 -4.16 1.34
C ALA A 120 0.72 -4.73 1.01
N ASP A 121 1.69 -4.48 1.89
CA ASP A 121 3.03 -5.08 1.88
C ASP A 121 3.33 -5.71 3.25
N PRO A 122 2.70 -6.86 3.55
CA PRO A 122 2.93 -7.53 4.83
C PRO A 122 4.37 -8.02 4.95
N PRO A 123 4.95 -8.08 6.17
CA PRO A 123 6.30 -8.61 6.38
C PRO A 123 6.38 -10.09 6.01
N PHE A 124 7.31 -10.45 5.10
CA PHE A 124 7.46 -11.83 4.57
C PHE A 124 8.39 -12.73 5.39
N LYS A 125 9.04 -12.22 6.41
CA LYS A 125 10.05 -12.99 7.15
C LYS A 125 9.40 -13.93 8.13
N ASP A 126 9.61 -15.23 7.92
CA ASP A 126 9.37 -16.34 8.85
C ASP A 126 7.89 -16.55 9.28
N MET A 127 6.93 -16.01 8.56
CA MET A 127 5.50 -16.19 8.82
C MET A 127 4.77 -16.71 7.60
N ASP A 128 3.73 -17.48 7.83
CA ASP A 128 2.75 -17.78 6.78
C ASP A 128 2.17 -16.45 6.25
N TYR A 129 2.30 -16.25 4.95
CA TYR A 129 1.77 -15.04 4.31
C TYR A 129 0.25 -14.99 4.49
N PRO A 130 -0.30 -13.90 5.04
CA PRO A 130 -1.72 -13.85 5.36
C PRO A 130 -2.60 -13.93 4.11
N ASP A 131 -3.79 -14.50 4.28
CA ASP A 131 -4.82 -14.40 3.25
C ASP A 131 -5.41 -12.98 3.26
N LEU A 132 -5.19 -12.24 2.18
CA LEU A 132 -5.63 -10.86 2.04
C LEU A 132 -6.92 -10.73 1.21
N ARG A 133 -7.51 -11.84 0.75
CA ARG A 133 -8.78 -11.85 0.00
C ARG A 133 -9.95 -11.20 0.73
N PRO A 134 -10.07 -11.27 2.07
CA PRO A 134 -11.15 -10.57 2.77
C PRO A 134 -11.20 -9.06 2.53
N TYR A 135 -10.06 -8.43 2.21
CA TYR A 135 -10.05 -6.99 1.90
C TYR A 135 -10.66 -6.64 0.53
N TRP A 136 -10.87 -7.60 -0.37
CA TRP A 136 -11.50 -7.34 -1.67
C TRP A 136 -12.94 -6.81 -1.51
N GLU A 137 -13.65 -7.24 -0.47
CA GLU A 137 -15.00 -6.77 -0.14
C GLU A 137 -15.06 -5.29 0.29
N TRP A 138 -13.89 -4.69 0.56
CA TRP A 138 -13.80 -3.29 0.96
C TRP A 138 -13.60 -2.35 -0.23
N LEU A 139 -13.44 -2.90 -1.44
CA LEU A 139 -13.31 -2.10 -2.65
C LEU A 139 -14.65 -1.53 -3.11
N ASN A 140 -14.57 -0.35 -3.70
CA ASN A 140 -15.64 0.19 -4.52
C ASN A 140 -15.76 -0.61 -5.83
N PRO A 141 -16.91 -0.62 -6.51
CA PRO A 141 -17.02 -1.15 -7.87
C PRO A 141 -15.98 -0.50 -8.79
N GLY A 142 -15.20 -1.31 -9.50
CA GLY A 142 -14.07 -0.87 -10.32
C GLY A 142 -12.78 -0.55 -9.56
N GLY A 143 -12.78 -0.75 -8.24
CA GLY A 143 -11.59 -0.58 -7.41
C GLY A 143 -10.55 -1.68 -7.63
N VAL A 144 -9.34 -1.44 -7.12
CA VAL A 144 -8.20 -2.35 -7.31
C VAL A 144 -7.54 -2.64 -5.96
N ALA A 145 -7.30 -3.93 -5.67
CA ALA A 145 -6.40 -4.33 -4.60
C ALA A 145 -5.05 -4.75 -5.18
N VAL A 146 -3.96 -4.29 -4.58
CA VAL A 146 -2.59 -4.65 -4.94
C VAL A 146 -1.83 -5.07 -3.71
N PHE A 147 -1.38 -6.31 -3.70
CA PHE A 147 -0.64 -6.89 -2.59
C PHE A 147 0.76 -7.27 -3.02
N GLU A 148 1.76 -6.97 -2.20
CA GLU A 148 3.11 -7.48 -2.43
C GLU A 148 3.23 -8.89 -1.86
N ALA A 149 3.83 -9.79 -2.63
CA ALA A 149 4.09 -11.17 -2.24
C ALA A 149 5.51 -11.59 -2.67
N PRO A 150 6.15 -12.57 -2.01
CA PRO A 150 7.46 -13.07 -2.43
C PRO A 150 7.37 -13.77 -3.80
N SER A 151 8.27 -13.40 -4.76
CA SER A 151 8.23 -13.95 -6.13
C SER A 151 8.56 -15.46 -6.19
N ARG A 152 9.44 -15.95 -5.29
CA ARG A 152 9.90 -17.35 -5.33
C ARG A 152 8.93 -18.34 -4.70
N ASN A 153 8.26 -17.91 -3.62
CA ASN A 153 7.34 -18.73 -2.83
C ASN A 153 6.00 -18.01 -2.69
N LEU A 154 5.27 -17.92 -3.81
CA LEU A 154 3.93 -17.34 -3.78
C LEU A 154 3.04 -18.10 -2.79
N PRO A 155 2.26 -17.40 -1.96
CA PRO A 155 1.27 -18.00 -1.07
C PRO A 155 0.32 -18.92 -1.82
N ALA A 156 -0.18 -19.96 -1.17
CA ALA A 156 -1.08 -20.94 -1.80
C ALA A 156 -2.31 -20.27 -2.40
N TRP A 157 -2.96 -19.38 -1.64
CA TRP A 157 -4.14 -18.66 -2.10
C TRP A 157 -3.86 -17.75 -3.31
N VAL A 158 -2.63 -17.20 -3.44
CA VAL A 158 -2.24 -16.41 -4.62
C VAL A 158 -2.11 -17.29 -5.84
N LYS A 159 -1.50 -18.49 -5.71
CA LYS A 159 -1.39 -19.45 -6.82
C LYS A 159 -2.77 -19.89 -7.29
N GLU A 160 -3.65 -20.26 -6.37
CA GLU A 160 -5.04 -20.65 -6.67
C GLU A 160 -5.79 -19.53 -7.40
N ALA A 161 -5.66 -18.29 -6.93
CA ALA A 161 -6.32 -17.13 -7.54
C ALA A 161 -5.76 -16.76 -8.92
N ASP A 162 -4.44 -16.91 -9.13
CA ASP A 162 -3.78 -16.69 -10.43
C ASP A 162 -4.19 -17.77 -11.45
N GLU A 163 -4.18 -19.04 -11.04
CA GLU A 163 -4.67 -20.17 -11.87
C GLU A 163 -6.14 -20.05 -12.25
N ALA A 164 -6.96 -19.53 -11.33
CA ALA A 164 -8.37 -19.24 -11.58
C ALA A 164 -8.63 -18.00 -12.43
N GLY A 165 -7.58 -17.21 -12.73
CA GLY A 165 -7.71 -15.94 -13.44
C GLY A 165 -8.34 -14.79 -12.63
N THR A 166 -8.49 -14.98 -11.31
CA THR A 166 -9.10 -13.99 -10.41
C THR A 166 -8.16 -12.83 -10.13
N VAL A 167 -6.86 -13.08 -10.11
CA VAL A 167 -5.82 -12.07 -9.93
C VAL A 167 -4.83 -12.09 -11.09
N GLN A 168 -4.07 -11.01 -11.23
CA GLN A 168 -2.92 -10.94 -12.11
C GLN A 168 -1.65 -10.83 -11.28
N VAL A 169 -0.69 -11.72 -11.46
CA VAL A 169 0.60 -11.68 -10.78
C VAL A 169 1.67 -11.09 -11.70
N ARG A 170 2.34 -10.03 -11.23
CA ARG A 170 3.47 -9.41 -11.94
C ARG A 170 4.73 -9.44 -11.08
N ARG A 171 5.80 -10.06 -11.59
CA ARG A 171 7.06 -10.26 -10.86
C ARG A 171 8.03 -9.10 -11.06
N TYR A 172 8.60 -8.59 -9.95
CA TYR A 172 9.61 -7.53 -9.92
C TYR A 172 10.76 -7.96 -9.00
N GLY A 173 11.69 -8.73 -9.54
CA GLY A 173 12.78 -9.30 -8.76
C GLY A 173 12.31 -10.26 -7.68
N GLU A 174 12.59 -9.95 -6.41
CA GLU A 174 12.18 -10.77 -5.27
C GLU A 174 10.73 -10.58 -4.83
N SER A 175 10.08 -9.49 -5.24
CA SER A 175 8.68 -9.18 -4.95
C SER A 175 7.80 -9.35 -6.19
N SER A 176 6.55 -9.72 -5.96
CA SER A 176 5.49 -9.76 -6.97
C SER A 176 4.34 -8.86 -6.54
N LEU A 177 3.72 -8.18 -7.49
CA LEU A 177 2.44 -7.51 -7.28
C LEU A 177 1.32 -8.48 -7.66
N VAL A 178 0.43 -8.73 -6.72
CA VAL A 178 -0.81 -9.50 -6.88
C VAL A 178 -1.93 -8.51 -7.03
N ILE A 179 -2.57 -8.47 -8.18
CA ILE A 179 -3.53 -7.44 -8.57
C ILE A 179 -4.91 -8.06 -8.74
N TYR A 180 -5.87 -7.62 -7.94
CA TYR A 180 -7.30 -7.94 -8.05
C TYR A 180 -8.06 -6.69 -8.50
N ARG A 181 -9.07 -6.87 -9.36
CA ARG A 181 -9.98 -5.80 -9.82
C ARG A 181 -11.43 -6.19 -9.50
N ALA A 182 -12.11 -5.32 -8.75
CA ALA A 182 -13.52 -5.49 -8.39
C ALA A 182 -14.47 -5.17 -9.56
#